data_9f5e61c84f0273c771a0e430d98530cb
#
_entry.id   9f5e61c84f0273c771a0e430d98530cb
#
_cell.length_a   1.000
_cell.length_b   1.000
_cell.length_c   1.000
_cell.angle_alpha   90.00
_cell.angle_beta   90.00
_cell.angle_gamma   90.00
#
_symmetry.space_group_name_H-M   'P 1'
#
loop_
_entity.id
_entity.type
_entity.pdbx_description
1 polymer ?
#
loop_
_entity_poly.entity_id
_entity_poly.type
_entity_poly.pdbx_seq_one_letter_code
_entity_poly.pdbx_strand_id
1 'polypeptide(L)'
;VEEACARNGIRVRDIHFVSCERIIENHVITGLDIKYEKIRVSKDRVLVIGDIIATGDTLRLCLSQVVDRFRRRGGSIRKIIFFTIGGTRAIDLMEKMADDIRTVFPNFEGFECFFYEGVFTVYEDTGATGINVPDIDFGWKGGCISPEFRRFVLDHPYSLLEKCIIYDGGARRYEIPVHFHEALEYWEGVWGRADRIDPEAFVAEKLGYDHPLSYAEWLEVNHFTELPETGLLDLWNEEMALLENAAALSLEAIAQQRINAINAILKQYE
;
A
#
# COMPACT_ATOMS: atom_id res chain seq x y z
N VAL A 1 12.90 -13.39 2.28
CA VAL A 1 12.25 -14.43 3.09
C VAL A 1 13.18 -15.62 3.27
N GLU A 2 13.70 -16.25 2.19
CA GLU A 2 14.53 -17.47 2.27
C GLU A 2 15.79 -17.26 3.13
N GLU A 3 16.55 -16.18 2.90
CA GLU A 3 17.74 -15.86 3.68
C GLU A 3 17.42 -15.59 5.16
N ALA A 4 16.34 -14.88 5.45
CA ALA A 4 15.89 -14.63 6.82
C ALA A 4 15.51 -15.92 7.53
N CYS A 5 14.81 -16.82 6.86
CA CYS A 5 14.50 -18.15 7.38
C CYS A 5 15.79 -18.95 7.66
N ALA A 6 16.72 -18.97 6.70
CA ALA A 6 17.99 -19.70 6.86
C ALA A 6 18.81 -19.17 8.04
N ARG A 7 18.91 -17.86 8.21
CA ARG A 7 19.61 -17.23 9.37
C ARG A 7 19.00 -17.59 10.73
N ASN A 8 17.70 -17.88 10.75
CA ASN A 8 16.97 -18.29 11.95
C ASN A 8 16.78 -19.81 12.07
N GLY A 9 17.52 -20.61 11.32
CA GLY A 9 17.43 -22.07 11.36
C GLY A 9 16.13 -22.66 10.80
N ILE A 10 15.31 -21.84 10.13
CA ILE A 10 14.05 -22.25 9.51
C ILE A 10 14.34 -22.75 8.10
N ARG A 11 13.98 -24.01 7.83
CA ARG A 11 14.16 -24.59 6.50
C ARG A 11 12.96 -24.30 5.61
N VAL A 12 13.15 -23.46 4.60
CA VAL A 12 12.21 -23.31 3.48
C VAL A 12 12.28 -24.59 2.63
N ARG A 13 11.15 -25.29 2.50
CA ARG A 13 11.13 -26.58 1.78
C ARG A 13 10.89 -26.41 0.29
N ASP A 14 9.98 -25.49 -0.06
CA ASP A 14 9.56 -25.28 -1.43
C ASP A 14 9.34 -23.80 -1.70
N ILE A 15 9.71 -23.36 -2.90
CA ILE A 15 9.35 -22.05 -3.44
C ILE A 15 8.27 -22.29 -4.50
N HIS A 16 7.17 -21.58 -4.36
CA HIS A 16 6.04 -21.62 -5.27
C HIS A 16 6.07 -20.42 -6.19
N PHE A 17 5.73 -20.61 -7.44
CA PHE A 17 5.61 -19.54 -8.43
C PHE A 17 4.26 -19.63 -9.11
N VAL A 18 3.56 -18.52 -9.18
CA VAL A 18 2.36 -18.34 -10.00
C VAL A 18 2.55 -17.05 -10.78
N SER A 19 2.53 -17.15 -12.09
CA SER A 19 2.51 -15.99 -12.98
C SER A 19 1.16 -15.93 -13.67
N CYS A 20 0.48 -14.80 -13.55
CA CYS A 20 -0.85 -14.63 -14.13
C CYS A 20 -1.01 -13.23 -14.72
N GLU A 21 -1.88 -13.11 -15.71
CA GLU A 21 -2.39 -11.86 -16.24
C GLU A 21 -3.86 -11.70 -15.86
N ARG A 22 -4.28 -10.46 -15.59
CA ARG A 22 -5.68 -10.14 -15.32
C ARG A 22 -6.48 -10.20 -16.62
N ILE A 23 -7.59 -10.92 -16.62
CA ILE A 23 -8.59 -10.83 -17.68
C ILE A 23 -9.54 -9.72 -17.27
N ILE A 24 -9.55 -8.63 -18.07
CA ILE A 24 -10.35 -7.44 -17.78
C ILE A 24 -11.42 -7.32 -18.86
N GLU A 25 -12.68 -7.31 -18.46
CA GLU A 25 -13.84 -7.08 -19.32
C GLU A 25 -14.65 -5.90 -18.75
N ASN A 26 -14.91 -4.88 -19.56
CA ASN A 26 -15.66 -3.69 -19.14
C ASN A 26 -15.09 -3.03 -17.84
N HIS A 27 -13.76 -2.91 -17.75
CA HIS A 27 -13.05 -2.38 -16.59
C HIS A 27 -13.18 -3.21 -15.29
N VAL A 28 -13.68 -4.44 -15.38
CA VAL A 28 -13.81 -5.35 -14.24
C VAL A 28 -12.89 -6.55 -14.45
N ILE A 29 -12.19 -6.96 -13.39
CA ILE A 29 -11.37 -8.18 -13.41
C ILE A 29 -12.30 -9.38 -13.33
N THR A 30 -12.46 -10.11 -14.46
CA THR A 30 -13.34 -11.29 -14.58
C THR A 30 -12.61 -12.59 -14.32
N GLY A 31 -11.27 -12.59 -14.37
CA GLY A 31 -10.47 -13.77 -14.14
C GLY A 31 -8.98 -13.54 -14.19
N LEU A 32 -8.24 -14.65 -14.12
CA LEU A 32 -6.79 -14.69 -14.32
C LEU A 32 -6.45 -15.67 -15.41
N ASP A 33 -5.56 -15.26 -16.32
CA ASP A 33 -4.87 -16.17 -17.23
C ASP A 33 -3.54 -16.58 -16.61
N ILE A 34 -3.44 -17.85 -16.20
CA ILE A 34 -2.23 -18.40 -15.56
C ILE A 34 -1.23 -18.78 -16.63
N LYS A 35 -0.18 -17.98 -16.77
CA LYS A 35 0.89 -18.22 -17.74
C LYS A 35 1.90 -19.28 -17.28
N TYR A 36 2.15 -19.33 -15.98
CA TYR A 36 3.07 -20.30 -15.40
C TYR A 36 2.67 -20.64 -13.96
N GLU A 37 2.76 -21.92 -13.63
CA GLU A 37 2.48 -22.41 -12.29
C GLU A 37 3.51 -23.47 -11.88
N LYS A 38 4.14 -23.25 -10.71
CA LYS A 38 4.96 -24.25 -10.04
C LYS A 38 4.55 -24.31 -8.58
N ILE A 39 3.62 -25.20 -8.26
CA ILE A 39 3.11 -25.41 -6.89
C ILE A 39 3.41 -26.85 -6.48
N ARG A 40 4.22 -27.01 -5.42
CA ARG A 40 4.46 -28.30 -4.76
C ARG A 40 3.48 -28.47 -3.61
N VAL A 41 2.69 -29.52 -3.69
CA VAL A 41 1.62 -29.81 -2.74
C VAL A 41 2.07 -30.85 -1.74
N SER A 42 1.80 -30.61 -0.46
CA SER A 42 1.88 -31.59 0.61
C SER A 42 0.94 -31.21 1.76
N LYS A 43 0.84 -32.04 2.76
CA LYS A 43 -0.06 -31.81 3.90
C LYS A 43 0.54 -30.84 4.91
N ASP A 44 -0.34 -30.15 5.64
CA ASP A 44 -0.03 -29.34 6.80
C ASP A 44 1.02 -28.23 6.52
N ARG A 45 0.77 -27.44 5.44
CA ARG A 45 1.72 -26.39 5.04
C ARG A 45 1.41 -25.05 5.66
N VAL A 46 2.47 -24.36 6.08
CA VAL A 46 2.49 -22.92 6.30
C VAL A 46 3.01 -22.28 5.02
N LEU A 47 2.22 -21.40 4.43
CA LEU A 47 2.62 -20.60 3.28
C LEU A 47 3.10 -19.24 3.76
N VAL A 48 4.18 -18.74 3.17
CA VAL A 48 4.66 -17.37 3.37
C VAL A 48 4.53 -16.66 2.03
N ILE A 49 3.80 -15.55 2.03
CA ILE A 49 3.49 -14.77 0.83
C ILE A 49 3.94 -13.33 1.06
N GLY A 50 4.47 -12.69 0.03
CA GLY A 50 4.75 -11.25 0.02
C GLY A 50 4.16 -10.64 -1.24
N ASP A 51 3.34 -9.60 -1.09
CA ASP A 51 2.72 -8.87 -2.20
C ASP A 51 2.22 -7.50 -1.74
N ILE A 52 1.93 -6.61 -2.69
CA ILE A 52 1.27 -5.33 -2.44
C ILE A 52 -0.23 -5.53 -2.64
N ILE A 53 -1.03 -5.12 -1.66
CA ILE A 53 -2.48 -5.28 -1.73
C ILE A 53 -3.17 -3.92 -1.73
N ALA A 54 -3.72 -3.54 -2.87
CA ALA A 54 -4.63 -2.39 -2.97
C ALA A 54 -6.09 -2.86 -2.80
N THR A 55 -6.74 -3.32 -3.87
CA THR A 55 -8.11 -3.88 -3.83
C THR A 55 -8.14 -5.35 -3.41
N GLY A 56 -7.06 -6.08 -3.63
CA GLY A 56 -6.92 -7.49 -3.28
C GLY A 56 -7.54 -8.49 -4.26
N ASP A 57 -8.13 -8.04 -5.37
CA ASP A 57 -8.77 -8.95 -6.33
C ASP A 57 -7.82 -9.95 -6.94
N THR A 58 -6.61 -9.50 -7.30
CA THR A 58 -5.58 -10.39 -7.84
C THR A 58 -5.13 -11.42 -6.80
N LEU A 59 -4.91 -10.99 -5.56
CA LEU A 59 -4.57 -11.89 -4.45
C LEU A 59 -5.66 -12.95 -4.26
N ARG A 60 -6.93 -12.53 -4.19
CA ARG A 60 -8.07 -13.42 -4.00
C ARG A 60 -8.11 -14.51 -5.07
N LEU A 61 -7.95 -14.13 -6.34
CA LEU A 61 -7.97 -15.06 -7.45
C LEU A 61 -6.75 -16.00 -7.43
N CYS A 62 -5.54 -15.47 -7.23
CA CYS A 62 -4.31 -16.28 -7.15
C CYS A 62 -4.36 -17.28 -5.99
N LEU A 63 -4.78 -16.81 -4.80
CA LEU A 63 -4.83 -17.68 -3.63
C LEU A 63 -5.91 -18.75 -3.76
N SER A 64 -7.06 -18.44 -4.36
CA SER A 64 -8.09 -19.42 -4.66
C SER A 64 -7.56 -20.54 -5.56
N GLN A 65 -6.72 -20.23 -6.56
CA GLN A 65 -6.06 -21.23 -7.40
C GLN A 65 -5.07 -22.10 -6.61
N VAL A 66 -4.30 -21.50 -5.72
CA VAL A 66 -3.37 -22.24 -4.85
C VAL A 66 -4.14 -23.20 -3.95
N VAL A 67 -5.20 -22.73 -3.29
CA VAL A 67 -6.08 -23.54 -2.43
C VAL A 67 -6.70 -24.71 -3.21
N ASP A 68 -7.25 -24.44 -4.40
CA ASP A 68 -7.83 -25.49 -5.25
C ASP A 68 -6.78 -26.51 -5.68
N ARG A 69 -5.55 -26.08 -5.99
CA ARG A 69 -4.45 -26.97 -6.33
C ARG A 69 -4.07 -27.88 -5.15
N PHE A 70 -3.98 -27.34 -3.94
CA PHE A 70 -3.75 -28.12 -2.74
C PHE A 70 -4.87 -29.15 -2.52
N ARG A 71 -6.14 -28.72 -2.62
CA ARG A 71 -7.31 -29.59 -2.50
C ARG A 71 -7.28 -30.75 -3.48
N ARG A 72 -7.12 -30.48 -4.79
CA ARG A 72 -7.14 -31.48 -5.85
C ARG A 72 -6.02 -32.52 -5.74
N ARG A 73 -4.89 -32.15 -5.16
CA ARG A 73 -3.74 -33.04 -4.99
C ARG A 73 -3.64 -33.67 -3.61
N GLY A 74 -4.67 -33.53 -2.77
CA GLY A 74 -4.73 -34.14 -1.43
C GLY A 74 -3.79 -33.51 -0.40
N GLY A 75 -3.37 -32.27 -0.63
CA GLY A 75 -2.62 -31.46 0.32
C GLY A 75 -3.51 -30.71 1.28
N SER A 76 -2.90 -29.97 2.21
CA SER A 76 -3.60 -29.04 3.09
C SER A 76 -2.72 -27.85 3.47
N ILE A 77 -3.37 -26.72 3.73
CA ILE A 77 -2.75 -25.49 4.21
C ILE A 77 -3.20 -25.32 5.66
N ARG A 78 -2.22 -25.16 6.56
CA ARG A 78 -2.47 -24.95 7.99
C ARG A 78 -2.55 -23.46 8.32
N LYS A 79 -1.67 -22.63 7.77
CA LYS A 79 -1.57 -21.19 8.05
C LYS A 79 -1.00 -20.45 6.84
N ILE A 80 -1.37 -19.19 6.69
CA ILE A 80 -0.74 -18.28 5.74
C ILE A 80 -0.16 -17.11 6.50
N ILE A 81 1.14 -16.85 6.31
CA ILE A 81 1.85 -15.68 6.80
C ILE A 81 2.01 -14.74 5.62
N PHE A 82 1.51 -13.51 5.77
CA PHE A 82 1.47 -12.56 4.69
C PHE A 82 2.25 -11.28 5.05
N PHE A 83 3.21 -10.93 4.21
CA PHE A 83 3.96 -9.68 4.31
C PHE A 83 3.49 -8.75 3.19
N THR A 84 3.03 -7.56 3.55
CA THR A 84 2.41 -6.66 2.57
C THR A 84 2.68 -5.17 2.84
N ILE A 85 2.58 -4.39 1.78
CA ILE A 85 2.18 -2.99 1.83
C ILE A 85 0.72 -3.00 1.38
N GLY A 86 -0.20 -2.50 2.20
CA GLY A 86 -1.61 -2.64 1.88
C GLY A 86 -2.54 -1.81 2.73
N GLY A 87 -3.80 -1.81 2.33
CA GLY A 87 -4.86 -1.05 2.97
C GLY A 87 -5.78 -1.88 3.87
N THR A 88 -6.68 -1.17 4.56
CA THR A 88 -7.71 -1.76 5.43
C THR A 88 -8.57 -2.81 4.70
N ARG A 89 -8.84 -2.62 3.41
CA ARG A 89 -9.55 -3.61 2.57
C ARG A 89 -8.88 -4.98 2.51
N ALA A 90 -7.54 -5.03 2.67
CA ALA A 90 -6.82 -6.29 2.70
C ALA A 90 -7.20 -7.14 3.92
N ILE A 91 -7.46 -6.50 5.07
CA ILE A 91 -7.85 -7.17 6.30
C ILE A 91 -9.21 -7.85 6.11
N ASP A 92 -10.23 -7.09 5.67
CA ASP A 92 -11.58 -7.62 5.42
C ASP A 92 -11.57 -8.75 4.40
N LEU A 93 -10.74 -8.62 3.36
CA LEU A 93 -10.59 -9.65 2.34
C LEU A 93 -10.01 -10.95 2.93
N MET A 94 -8.95 -10.82 3.75
CA MET A 94 -8.29 -11.99 4.34
C MET A 94 -9.18 -12.70 5.35
N GLU A 95 -10.00 -11.99 6.10
CA GLU A 95 -11.00 -12.60 6.98
C GLU A 95 -12.00 -13.45 6.19
N LYS A 96 -12.59 -12.89 5.12
CA LYS A 96 -13.51 -13.62 4.24
C LYS A 96 -12.84 -14.84 3.59
N MET A 97 -11.60 -14.68 3.11
CA MET A 97 -10.84 -15.78 2.53
C MET A 97 -10.49 -16.84 3.57
N ALA A 98 -10.26 -16.47 4.83
CA ALA A 98 -10.00 -17.44 5.89
C ALA A 98 -11.20 -18.38 6.09
N ASP A 99 -12.41 -17.83 6.06
CA ASP A 99 -13.63 -18.63 6.18
C ASP A 99 -13.81 -19.57 5.00
N ASP A 100 -13.59 -19.08 3.77
CA ASP A 100 -13.62 -19.92 2.57
C ASP A 100 -12.59 -21.05 2.63
N ILE A 101 -11.37 -20.77 3.06
CA ILE A 101 -10.30 -21.76 3.18
C ILE A 101 -10.62 -22.81 4.26
N ARG A 102 -11.24 -22.42 5.38
CA ARG A 102 -11.67 -23.34 6.44
C ARG A 102 -12.73 -24.33 5.94
N THR A 103 -13.56 -23.95 4.97
CA THR A 103 -14.51 -24.90 4.36
C THR A 103 -13.80 -26.00 3.59
N VAL A 104 -12.61 -25.72 3.04
CA VAL A 104 -11.78 -26.67 2.29
C VAL A 104 -10.81 -27.42 3.20
N PHE A 105 -10.19 -26.71 4.14
CA PHE A 105 -9.22 -27.22 5.11
C PHE A 105 -9.67 -26.89 6.53
N PRO A 106 -10.41 -27.78 7.22
CA PRO A 106 -10.98 -27.49 8.54
C PRO A 106 -9.96 -27.11 9.63
N ASN A 107 -8.68 -27.51 9.45
CA ASN A 107 -7.60 -27.21 10.38
C ASN A 107 -6.84 -25.91 10.00
N PHE A 108 -7.37 -25.09 9.09
CA PHE A 108 -6.76 -23.83 8.73
C PHE A 108 -6.84 -22.83 9.88
N GLU A 109 -5.69 -22.44 10.42
CA GLU A 109 -5.57 -21.54 11.57
C GLU A 109 -5.87 -20.07 11.21
N GLY A 110 -5.68 -19.67 9.95
CA GLY A 110 -5.94 -18.32 9.47
C GLY A 110 -4.74 -17.66 8.81
N PHE A 111 -4.88 -16.35 8.66
CA PHE A 111 -3.81 -15.47 8.20
C PHE A 111 -3.11 -14.84 9.39
N GLU A 112 -1.81 -14.61 9.25
CA GLU A 112 -1.00 -13.73 10.09
C GLU A 112 -0.37 -12.69 9.19
N CYS A 113 -0.74 -11.42 9.36
CA CYS A 113 -0.40 -10.36 8.41
C CYS A 113 0.59 -9.39 9.05
N PHE A 114 1.64 -9.09 8.30
CA PHE A 114 2.64 -8.09 8.65
C PHE A 114 2.59 -6.99 7.59
N PHE A 115 2.11 -5.83 8.00
CA PHE A 115 2.05 -4.64 7.16
C PHE A 115 3.33 -3.83 7.33
N TYR A 116 3.98 -3.51 6.22
CA TYR A 116 5.12 -2.58 6.23
C TYR A 116 4.60 -1.15 6.26
N GLU A 117 5.23 -0.30 7.07
CA GLU A 117 4.94 1.12 7.26
C GLU A 117 3.55 1.42 7.84
N GLY A 118 2.68 0.46 7.90
CA GLY A 118 1.33 0.57 8.45
C GLY A 118 0.25 0.00 7.55
N VAL A 119 -1.00 0.18 8.00
CA VAL A 119 -2.21 -0.17 7.25
C VAL A 119 -2.78 1.10 6.67
N PHE A 120 -2.79 1.20 5.35
CA PHE A 120 -3.25 2.37 4.61
C PHE A 120 -4.75 2.31 4.32
N THR A 121 -5.29 3.42 3.84
CA THR A 121 -6.60 3.47 3.18
C THR A 121 -6.39 3.68 1.69
N VAL A 122 -7.19 3.00 0.87
CA VAL A 122 -7.15 3.15 -0.58
C VAL A 122 -8.13 4.24 -1.00
N TYR A 123 -7.65 5.27 -1.68
CA TYR A 123 -8.46 6.31 -2.29
C TYR A 123 -8.75 5.96 -3.74
N GLU A 124 -10.02 6.03 -4.14
CA GLU A 124 -10.49 5.70 -5.49
C GLU A 124 -10.94 6.94 -6.28
N ASP A 125 -10.93 8.10 -5.65
CA ASP A 125 -11.33 9.37 -6.27
C ASP A 125 -10.12 10.26 -6.58
N THR A 126 -10.40 11.38 -7.20
CA THR A 126 -9.37 12.37 -7.55
C THR A 126 -8.92 13.22 -6.36
N GLY A 127 -9.64 13.15 -5.23
CA GLY A 127 -9.37 13.92 -4.02
C GLY A 127 -9.42 15.44 -4.21
N ALA A 128 -8.81 16.16 -3.27
CA ALA A 128 -8.77 17.62 -3.23
C ALA A 128 -8.12 18.25 -4.47
N THR A 129 -7.26 17.55 -5.18
CA THR A 129 -6.58 18.07 -6.38
C THR A 129 -7.41 17.98 -7.65
N GLY A 130 -8.41 17.11 -7.69
CA GLY A 130 -9.16 16.79 -8.91
C GLY A 130 -8.32 16.15 -10.02
N ILE A 131 -7.11 15.67 -9.70
CA ILE A 131 -6.19 15.06 -10.65
C ILE A 131 -6.36 13.55 -10.63
N ASN A 132 -6.70 12.99 -11.77
CA ASN A 132 -6.75 11.55 -11.94
C ASN A 132 -5.33 11.03 -12.26
N VAL A 133 -4.90 10.02 -11.52
CA VAL A 133 -3.75 9.19 -11.89
C VAL A 133 -4.25 7.77 -12.08
N PRO A 134 -3.67 7.02 -13.01
CA PRO A 134 -4.18 5.68 -13.37
C PRO A 134 -4.06 4.66 -12.23
N ASP A 135 -3.24 4.94 -11.22
CA ASP A 135 -3.00 4.04 -10.11
C ASP A 135 -3.70 4.51 -8.82
N ILE A 136 -3.90 3.56 -7.92
CA ILE A 136 -4.57 3.73 -6.64
C ILE A 136 -3.67 4.53 -5.70
N ASP A 137 -4.23 5.56 -5.06
CA ASP A 137 -3.54 6.31 -4.01
C ASP A 137 -3.75 5.65 -2.64
N PHE A 138 -2.68 5.53 -1.87
CA PHE A 138 -2.72 5.11 -0.48
C PHE A 138 -2.74 6.33 0.45
N GLY A 139 -3.79 6.45 1.24
CA GLY A 139 -3.97 7.52 2.21
C GLY A 139 -3.87 7.06 3.65
N TRP A 140 -3.94 8.03 4.57
CA TRP A 140 -3.81 7.79 6.00
C TRP A 140 -5.14 7.72 6.74
N LYS A 141 -6.17 8.39 6.24
CA LYS A 141 -7.47 8.49 6.91
C LYS A 141 -8.11 7.13 7.15
N GLY A 142 -8.33 6.80 8.42
CA GLY A 142 -8.90 5.51 8.82
C GLY A 142 -7.95 4.32 8.74
N GLY A 143 -6.67 4.59 8.49
CA GLY A 143 -5.59 3.60 8.56
C GLY A 143 -4.84 3.65 9.90
N CYS A 144 -3.74 2.91 9.98
CA CYS A 144 -2.82 2.91 11.11
C CYS A 144 -1.39 2.96 10.55
N ILE A 145 -0.85 4.17 10.42
CA ILE A 145 0.44 4.42 9.78
C ILE A 145 1.51 4.59 10.85
N SER A 146 2.65 3.90 10.73
CA SER A 146 3.70 3.96 11.73
C SER A 146 4.22 5.38 11.96
N PRO A 147 4.55 5.76 13.20
CA PRO A 147 5.11 7.08 13.51
C PRO A 147 6.40 7.36 12.74
N GLU A 148 7.23 6.34 12.52
CA GLU A 148 8.49 6.45 11.79
C GLU A 148 8.26 6.81 10.33
N PHE A 149 7.26 6.17 9.68
CA PHE A 149 6.93 6.49 8.30
C PHE A 149 6.30 7.87 8.17
N ARG A 150 5.40 8.25 9.10
CA ARG A 150 4.83 9.60 9.14
C ARG A 150 5.94 10.66 9.23
N ARG A 151 6.90 10.48 10.15
CA ARG A 151 8.04 11.39 10.29
C ARG A 151 8.87 11.46 9.03
N PHE A 152 9.20 10.29 8.43
CA PHE A 152 9.93 10.25 7.16
C PHE A 152 9.23 11.02 6.05
N VAL A 153 7.91 10.93 5.97
CA VAL A 153 7.12 11.67 4.97
C VAL A 153 7.15 13.17 5.23
N LEU A 154 7.01 13.61 6.49
CA LEU A 154 7.03 15.03 6.85
C LEU A 154 8.40 15.67 6.67
N ASP A 155 9.50 14.93 6.87
CA ASP A 155 10.87 15.39 6.64
C ASP A 155 11.16 15.71 5.15
N HIS A 156 10.29 15.30 4.23
CA HIS A 156 10.47 15.49 2.78
C HIS A 156 9.41 16.46 2.24
N PRO A 157 9.79 17.63 1.74
CA PRO A 157 8.88 18.77 1.48
C PRO A 157 7.64 18.51 0.61
N TYR A 158 7.66 17.45 -0.20
CA TYR A 158 6.56 17.13 -1.11
C TYR A 158 5.98 15.72 -0.92
N SER A 159 6.58 14.91 -0.05
CA SER A 159 6.20 13.49 0.07
C SER A 159 4.77 13.30 0.55
N LEU A 160 4.29 14.13 1.48
CA LEU A 160 2.91 14.06 1.95
C LEU A 160 1.91 14.38 0.84
N LEU A 161 2.21 15.39 0.01
CA LEU A 161 1.30 15.90 -1.03
C LEU A 161 1.34 15.07 -2.33
N GLU A 162 2.37 14.29 -2.55
CA GLU A 162 2.48 13.41 -3.71
C GLU A 162 1.48 12.26 -3.60
N LYS A 163 0.85 11.87 -4.71
CA LYS A 163 0.09 10.64 -4.75
C LYS A 163 1.03 9.45 -4.63
N CYS A 164 0.63 8.46 -3.82
CA CYS A 164 1.38 7.22 -3.70
C CYS A 164 1.17 6.37 -4.96
N ILE A 165 1.95 6.67 -6.00
CA ILE A 165 1.98 5.89 -7.23
C ILE A 165 2.76 4.62 -6.94
N ILE A 166 2.03 3.50 -6.83
CA ILE A 166 2.64 2.22 -6.49
C ILE A 166 3.48 1.75 -7.67
N TYR A 167 4.78 1.60 -7.44
CA TYR A 167 5.67 0.94 -8.37
C TYR A 167 5.34 -0.55 -8.42
N ASP A 168 4.58 -0.96 -9.43
CA ASP A 168 4.28 -2.38 -9.68
C ASP A 168 5.54 -3.11 -10.18
N GLY A 169 6.18 -3.81 -9.28
CA GLY A 169 7.33 -4.66 -9.59
C GLY A 169 7.02 -5.85 -10.52
N GLY A 170 5.74 -6.05 -10.86
CA GLY A 170 5.28 -7.08 -11.82
C GLY A 170 5.46 -6.64 -13.26
N ALA A 171 4.51 -5.85 -13.76
CA ALA A 171 4.50 -5.38 -15.14
C ALA A 171 5.55 -4.29 -15.42
N ARG A 172 5.85 -3.46 -14.41
CA ARG A 172 6.76 -2.30 -14.52
C ARG A 172 8.12 -2.54 -13.87
N ARG A 173 8.49 -3.79 -13.66
CA ARG A 173 9.79 -4.13 -13.09
C ARG A 173 10.93 -3.46 -13.87
N TYR A 174 11.76 -2.68 -13.17
CA TYR A 174 12.88 -1.91 -13.73
C TYR A 174 12.50 -0.75 -14.65
N GLU A 175 11.25 -0.36 -14.74
CA GLU A 175 10.79 0.80 -15.52
C GLU A 175 10.75 2.07 -14.66
N ILE A 176 11.84 2.35 -13.95
CA ILE A 176 11.98 3.54 -13.11
C ILE A 176 11.58 4.83 -13.86
N PRO A 177 11.98 5.06 -15.12
CA PRO A 177 11.53 6.25 -15.84
C PRO A 177 10.02 6.35 -16.00
N VAL A 178 9.30 5.25 -16.22
CA VAL A 178 7.83 5.25 -16.33
C VAL A 178 7.19 5.72 -15.05
N HIS A 179 7.63 5.21 -13.90
CA HIS A 179 7.15 5.65 -12.60
C HIS A 179 7.36 7.16 -12.37
N PHE A 180 8.56 7.66 -12.69
CA PHE A 180 8.84 9.09 -12.55
C PHE A 180 8.07 9.96 -13.56
N HIS A 181 7.75 9.47 -14.76
CA HIS A 181 6.88 10.17 -15.70
C HIS A 181 5.45 10.29 -15.15
N GLU A 182 4.91 9.26 -14.51
CA GLU A 182 3.59 9.31 -13.85
C GLU A 182 3.56 10.32 -12.70
N ALA A 183 4.62 10.33 -11.87
CA ALA A 183 4.78 11.33 -10.81
C ALA A 183 4.93 12.75 -11.38
N LEU A 184 5.64 12.91 -12.50
CA LEU A 184 5.79 14.17 -13.20
C LEU A 184 4.44 14.70 -13.71
N GLU A 185 3.65 13.84 -14.38
CA GLU A 185 2.31 14.17 -14.86
C GLU A 185 1.39 14.65 -13.73
N TYR A 186 1.46 13.99 -12.58
CA TYR A 186 0.71 14.42 -11.41
C TYR A 186 1.11 15.83 -10.96
N TRP A 187 2.42 16.11 -10.81
CA TRP A 187 2.90 17.41 -10.35
C TRP A 187 2.72 18.53 -11.36
N GLU A 188 2.80 18.25 -12.67
CA GLU A 188 2.42 19.19 -13.73
C GLU A 188 0.92 19.52 -13.64
N GLY A 189 0.10 18.53 -13.31
CA GLY A 189 -1.32 18.72 -13.03
C GLY A 189 -1.57 19.61 -11.80
N VAL A 190 -0.85 19.41 -10.70
CA VAL A 190 -0.91 20.28 -9.50
C VAL A 190 -0.46 21.70 -9.84
N TRP A 191 0.66 21.85 -10.54
CA TRP A 191 1.18 23.15 -10.96
C TRP A 191 0.17 23.93 -11.83
N GLY A 192 -0.41 23.27 -12.83
CA GLY A 192 -1.39 23.86 -13.73
C GLY A 192 -2.73 24.20 -13.09
N ARG A 193 -2.99 23.79 -11.86
CA ARG A 193 -4.23 24.03 -11.10
C ARG A 193 -3.99 24.65 -9.73
N ALA A 194 -2.77 25.11 -9.44
CA ALA A 194 -2.39 25.59 -8.12
C ALA A 194 -3.27 26.75 -7.62
N ASP A 195 -3.85 27.52 -8.53
CA ASP A 195 -4.81 28.61 -8.27
C ASP A 195 -6.22 28.11 -7.91
N ARG A 196 -6.53 26.83 -8.09
CA ARG A 196 -7.86 26.23 -7.92
C ARG A 196 -7.88 25.15 -6.84
N ILE A 197 -6.74 24.61 -6.47
CA ILE A 197 -6.63 23.63 -5.41
C ILE A 197 -6.60 24.39 -4.09
N ASP A 198 -7.50 24.04 -3.17
CA ASP A 198 -7.49 24.52 -1.81
C ASP A 198 -6.37 23.80 -1.01
N PRO A 199 -5.30 24.52 -0.56
CA PRO A 199 -4.22 23.89 0.16
C PRO A 199 -4.64 23.32 1.51
N GLU A 200 -5.63 23.91 2.19
CA GLU A 200 -6.14 23.41 3.48
C GLU A 200 -6.83 22.06 3.28
N ALA A 201 -7.75 21.98 2.31
CA ALA A 201 -8.42 20.74 1.97
C ALA A 201 -7.42 19.65 1.51
N PHE A 202 -6.38 20.03 0.78
CA PHE A 202 -5.39 19.10 0.29
C PHE A 202 -4.52 18.51 1.43
N VAL A 203 -4.02 19.36 2.33
CA VAL A 203 -3.26 18.89 3.51
C VAL A 203 -4.15 18.05 4.42
N ALA A 204 -5.38 18.48 4.68
CA ALA A 204 -6.35 17.77 5.49
C ALA A 204 -6.64 16.35 4.95
N GLU A 205 -6.84 16.24 3.64
CA GLU A 205 -7.03 14.94 2.98
C GLU A 205 -5.80 14.03 3.20
N LYS A 206 -4.60 14.57 3.02
CA LYS A 206 -3.36 13.79 3.12
C LYS A 206 -3.02 13.38 4.55
N LEU A 207 -3.24 14.23 5.53
CA LEU A 207 -3.07 13.91 6.95
C LEU A 207 -4.19 12.98 7.48
N GLY A 208 -5.36 13.03 6.85
CA GLY A 208 -6.51 12.20 7.23
C GLY A 208 -7.44 12.82 8.26
N TYR A 209 -7.29 14.10 8.61
CA TYR A 209 -8.19 14.87 9.49
C TYR A 209 -8.39 16.27 8.96
N ASP A 210 -9.60 16.80 9.15
CA ASP A 210 -10.07 18.07 8.58
C ASP A 210 -9.98 19.27 9.55
N HIS A 211 -9.49 19.04 10.77
CA HIS A 211 -9.29 20.08 11.78
C HIS A 211 -8.17 19.66 12.75
N PRO A 212 -7.52 20.61 13.43
CA PRO A 212 -6.53 20.31 14.45
C PRO A 212 -7.12 19.44 15.57
N LEU A 213 -6.40 18.38 15.92
CA LEU A 213 -6.77 17.45 16.98
C LEU A 213 -5.97 17.77 18.25
N SER A 214 -6.58 17.57 19.42
CA SER A 214 -5.81 17.49 20.67
C SER A 214 -4.86 16.27 20.62
N TYR A 215 -3.79 16.30 21.40
CA TYR A 215 -2.83 15.20 21.44
C TYR A 215 -3.50 13.84 21.78
N ALA A 216 -4.46 13.86 22.71
CA ALA A 216 -5.17 12.64 23.09
C ALA A 216 -6.05 12.09 21.94
N GLU A 217 -6.80 12.96 21.26
CA GLU A 217 -7.60 12.57 20.09
C GLU A 217 -6.70 12.06 18.96
N TRP A 218 -5.56 12.70 18.73
CA TRP A 218 -4.60 12.28 17.72
C TRP A 218 -4.01 10.90 17.99
N LEU A 219 -3.68 10.60 19.26
CA LEU A 219 -3.23 9.25 19.67
C LEU A 219 -4.30 8.21 19.43
N GLU A 220 -5.56 8.51 19.73
CA GLU A 220 -6.68 7.61 19.57
C GLU A 220 -6.98 7.32 18.08
N VAL A 221 -7.10 8.36 17.26
CA VAL A 221 -7.41 8.25 15.82
C VAL A 221 -6.31 7.49 15.07
N ASN A 222 -5.06 7.63 15.48
CA ASN A 222 -3.92 6.96 14.85
C ASN A 222 -3.56 5.60 15.49
N HIS A 223 -4.30 5.15 16.51
CA HIS A 223 -4.03 3.91 17.25
C HIS A 223 -2.67 3.89 17.96
N PHE A 224 -2.21 5.04 18.48
CA PHE A 224 -0.91 5.19 19.13
C PHE A 224 -0.98 5.17 20.67
N THR A 225 -2.15 4.97 21.25
CA THR A 225 -2.37 5.01 22.71
C THR A 225 -1.51 4.02 23.51
N GLU A 226 -1.09 2.92 22.89
CA GLU A 226 -0.24 1.89 23.53
C GLU A 226 1.23 2.00 23.13
N LEU A 227 1.59 2.96 22.27
CA LEU A 227 2.97 3.15 21.86
C LEU A 227 3.77 3.94 22.89
N PRO A 228 5.09 3.75 22.97
CA PRO A 228 5.96 4.60 23.79
C PRO A 228 5.86 6.07 23.35
N GLU A 229 5.80 7.00 24.31
CA GLU A 229 5.68 8.45 24.02
C GLU A 229 6.85 9.06 23.25
N THR A 230 7.95 8.33 23.09
CA THR A 230 9.19 8.85 22.48
C THR A 230 8.94 9.40 21.07
N GLY A 231 8.97 10.72 20.96
CA GLY A 231 8.83 11.45 19.69
C GLY A 231 7.41 11.61 19.16
N LEU A 232 6.38 11.04 19.80
CA LEU A 232 4.99 11.19 19.35
C LEU A 232 4.47 12.62 19.54
N LEU A 233 4.84 13.28 20.63
CA LEU A 233 4.44 14.66 20.87
C LEU A 233 5.04 15.62 19.82
N ASP A 234 6.28 15.39 19.41
CA ASP A 234 6.92 16.20 18.37
C ASP A 234 6.25 15.98 17.02
N LEU A 235 5.94 14.72 16.67
CA LEU A 235 5.25 14.38 15.44
C LEU A 235 3.84 15.00 15.38
N TRP A 236 3.08 14.92 16.50
CA TRP A 236 1.79 15.58 16.60
C TRP A 236 1.90 17.11 16.39
N ASN A 237 2.87 17.76 17.04
CA ASN A 237 3.09 19.20 16.87
C ASN A 237 3.39 19.56 15.40
N GLU A 238 4.23 18.78 14.72
CA GLU A 238 4.57 18.98 13.31
C GLU A 238 3.34 18.83 12.39
N GLU A 239 2.52 17.80 12.59
CA GLU A 239 1.29 17.59 11.82
C GLU A 239 0.25 18.69 12.06
N MET A 240 0.05 19.09 13.33
CA MET A 240 -0.89 20.18 13.66
C MET A 240 -0.41 21.52 13.11
N ALA A 241 0.88 21.81 13.21
CA ALA A 241 1.45 23.03 12.64
C ALA A 241 1.32 23.06 11.10
N LEU A 242 1.49 21.93 10.43
CA LEU A 242 1.29 21.84 8.99
C LEU A 242 -0.16 22.11 8.61
N LEU A 243 -1.10 21.51 9.33
CA LEU A 243 -2.53 21.71 9.09
C LEU A 243 -2.96 23.18 9.33
N GLU A 244 -2.53 23.79 10.44
CA GLU A 244 -2.84 25.20 10.78
C GLU A 244 -2.25 26.19 9.79
N ASN A 245 -1.12 25.88 9.17
CA ASN A 245 -0.43 26.75 8.22
C ASN A 245 -0.67 26.38 6.76
N ALA A 246 -1.55 25.42 6.48
CA ALA A 246 -1.78 24.89 5.14
C ALA A 246 -2.19 25.99 4.13
N ALA A 247 -3.02 26.95 4.55
CA ALA A 247 -3.42 28.09 3.70
C ALA A 247 -2.24 28.94 3.17
N ALA A 248 -1.10 28.91 3.86
CA ALA A 248 0.10 29.67 3.48
C ALA A 248 1.01 28.89 2.50
N LEU A 249 0.69 27.64 2.17
CA LEU A 249 1.49 26.84 1.26
C LEU A 249 1.37 27.33 -0.18
N SER A 250 2.51 27.56 -0.82
CA SER A 250 2.55 27.81 -2.26
C SER A 250 2.62 26.50 -3.02
N LEU A 251 1.46 25.96 -3.41
CA LEU A 251 1.39 24.71 -4.19
C LEU A 251 2.15 24.84 -5.53
N GLU A 252 2.13 26.02 -6.14
CA GLU A 252 2.90 26.30 -7.36
C GLU A 252 4.41 26.12 -7.11
N ALA A 253 4.94 26.68 -6.02
CA ALA A 253 6.38 26.59 -5.69
C ALA A 253 6.78 25.13 -5.36
N ILE A 254 5.95 24.43 -4.59
CA ILE A 254 6.17 23.03 -4.22
C ILE A 254 6.17 22.15 -5.47
N ALA A 255 5.16 22.30 -6.33
CA ALA A 255 5.04 21.52 -7.56
C ALA A 255 6.24 21.80 -8.49
N GLN A 256 6.62 23.06 -8.68
CA GLN A 256 7.78 23.42 -9.51
C GLN A 256 9.09 22.82 -8.98
N GLN A 257 9.27 22.83 -7.67
CA GLN A 257 10.45 22.21 -7.04
C GLN A 257 10.47 20.69 -7.32
N ARG A 258 9.33 20.01 -7.17
CA ARG A 258 9.24 18.58 -7.40
C ARG A 258 9.42 18.21 -8.86
N ILE A 259 8.81 18.93 -9.79
CA ILE A 259 8.99 18.79 -11.25
C ILE A 259 10.48 18.88 -11.61
N ASN A 260 11.19 19.89 -11.08
CA ASN A 260 12.61 20.04 -11.33
C ASN A 260 13.43 18.84 -10.82
N ALA A 261 13.10 18.34 -9.61
CA ALA A 261 13.77 17.18 -9.03
C ALA A 261 13.53 15.91 -9.85
N ILE A 262 12.29 15.65 -10.28
CA ILE A 262 11.94 14.50 -11.13
C ILE A 262 12.67 14.57 -12.47
N ASN A 263 12.66 15.72 -13.13
CA ASN A 263 13.37 15.92 -14.40
C ASN A 263 14.89 15.69 -14.27
N ALA A 264 15.48 16.07 -13.12
CA ALA A 264 16.89 15.77 -12.86
C ALA A 264 17.18 14.27 -12.70
N ILE A 265 16.23 13.52 -12.16
CA ILE A 265 16.31 12.05 -12.09
C ILE A 265 16.18 11.45 -13.49
N LEU A 266 15.16 11.83 -14.24
CA LEU A 266 14.88 11.29 -15.59
C LEU A 266 16.06 11.46 -16.54
N LYS A 267 16.76 12.59 -16.47
CA LYS A 267 17.99 12.84 -17.26
C LYS A 267 19.11 11.83 -17.02
N GLN A 268 19.08 11.05 -15.94
CA GLN A 268 20.07 10.01 -15.68
C GLN A 268 19.79 8.72 -16.46
N TYR A 269 18.61 8.62 -17.06
CA TYR A 269 18.15 7.46 -17.83
C TYR A 269 18.08 7.73 -19.34
N GLU A 270 18.35 8.97 -19.77
CA GLU A 270 18.54 9.35 -21.18
C GLU A 270 19.98 9.04 -21.64
#